data_6b01d28901b308a79d36dfbb3433856e
#
_entry.id   6b01d28901b308a79d36dfbb3433856e
#
_cell.length_a   1.000
_cell.length_b   1.000
_cell.length_c   1.000
_cell.angle_alpha   90.00
_cell.angle_beta   90.00
_cell.angle_gamma   90.00
#
_symmetry.space_group_name_H-M   'P 1'
#
loop_
_entity.id
_entity.type
_entity.pdbx_description
1 polymer ?
#
loop_
_entity_poly.entity_id
_entity_poly.type
_entity_poly.pdbx_seq_one_letter_code
_entity_poly.pdbx_strand_id
1 'polypeptide(L)'
;MKLKILYITFTDFGELASGSSVRPFRIYNALVNLGHEVKLLEGQQNRRKERRVKVKEIIDWLDENRPDICYVEPPSGPFFNQIDIRLLKKVHRMGVPIGLFYRDFYWKYPKWAWSDTPWWKCTILIAMHKRDLRVFKKCCDVVYFPSPECIEDFTYVDFKKTAALPPGCIIPSKNIDIGAKEIFYAGGVRDADGVDDLLVALDNVNRKGLNVKLNLITKKTELVHIKNKELLEKDWIKVMEASGEELEPIYEKCDLGI
;
A
#
# COMPACT_ATOMS: atom_id res chain seq x y z
N MET A 1 -21.70 -6.11 17.59
CA MET A 1 -20.79 -6.33 18.74
C MET A 1 -19.67 -5.30 18.66
N LYS A 2 -19.42 -4.53 19.71
CA LYS A 2 -18.33 -3.57 19.77
C LYS A 2 -17.04 -4.31 20.16
N LEU A 3 -15.96 -4.18 19.35
CA LEU A 3 -14.66 -4.77 19.63
C LEU A 3 -13.67 -3.69 20.06
N LYS A 4 -12.69 -4.08 20.90
CA LYS A 4 -11.50 -3.31 21.20
C LYS A 4 -10.38 -3.81 20.28
N ILE A 5 -9.91 -2.97 19.36
CA ILE A 5 -8.98 -3.32 18.29
C ILE A 5 -7.65 -2.59 18.51
N LEU A 6 -6.54 -3.32 18.53
CA LEU A 6 -5.21 -2.72 18.37
C LEU A 6 -4.88 -2.67 16.88
N TYR A 7 -4.79 -1.45 16.33
CA TYR A 7 -4.45 -1.23 14.93
C TYR A 7 -3.01 -0.71 14.82
N ILE A 8 -2.15 -1.45 14.11
CA ILE A 8 -0.73 -1.12 13.96
C ILE A 8 -0.44 -0.83 12.49
N THR A 9 0.05 0.37 12.19
CA THR A 9 0.50 0.77 10.86
C THR A 9 1.86 1.47 10.94
N PHE A 10 2.53 1.57 9.77
CA PHE A 10 3.85 2.18 9.62
C PHE A 10 3.79 3.41 8.71
N THR A 11 2.61 4.00 8.58
CA THR A 11 2.35 5.25 7.86
C THR A 11 1.87 6.31 8.83
N ASP A 12 2.05 7.58 8.50
CA ASP A 12 1.46 8.70 9.21
C ASP A 12 0.14 9.09 8.54
N PHE A 13 -0.94 9.18 9.30
CA PHE A 13 -2.26 9.53 8.76
C PHE A 13 -2.41 11.02 8.40
N GLY A 14 -1.47 11.86 8.83
CA GLY A 14 -1.37 13.25 8.39
C GLY A 14 -0.77 13.44 6.99
N GLU A 15 -0.17 12.39 6.40
CA GLU A 15 0.53 12.44 5.11
C GLU A 15 -0.04 11.41 4.12
N LEU A 16 -1.27 11.65 3.63
CA LEU A 16 -1.97 10.72 2.72
C LEU A 16 -1.54 10.89 1.25
N ALA A 17 -0.24 10.97 0.98
CA ALA A 17 0.30 11.25 -0.34
C ALA A 17 0.51 10.00 -1.23
N SER A 18 0.16 8.81 -0.77
CA SER A 18 0.38 7.56 -1.53
C SER A 18 -0.66 6.51 -1.20
N GLY A 19 -0.91 5.57 -2.12
CA GLY A 19 -1.80 4.42 -1.89
C GLY A 19 -1.39 3.60 -0.66
N SER A 20 -0.11 3.60 -0.30
CA SER A 20 0.39 2.91 0.88
C SER A 20 -0.03 3.56 2.20
N SER A 21 -0.42 4.85 2.21
CA SER A 21 -0.96 5.55 3.38
C SER A 21 -2.50 5.62 3.36
N VAL A 22 -3.10 5.73 2.17
CA VAL A 22 -4.55 5.84 2.00
C VAL A 22 -5.29 4.58 2.49
N ARG A 23 -4.82 3.37 2.11
CA ARG A 23 -5.47 2.13 2.52
C ARG A 23 -5.53 1.96 4.04
N PRO A 24 -4.43 2.05 4.81
CA PRO A 24 -4.48 1.92 6.26
C PRO A 24 -5.40 2.95 6.92
N PHE A 25 -5.38 4.19 6.43
CA PHE A 25 -6.25 5.25 6.92
C PHE A 25 -7.74 4.95 6.70
N ARG A 26 -8.11 4.48 5.49
CA ARG A 26 -9.51 4.13 5.19
C ARG A 26 -10.00 2.94 6.01
N ILE A 27 -9.17 1.91 6.21
CA ILE A 27 -9.52 0.77 7.07
C ILE A 27 -9.72 1.22 8.53
N TYR A 28 -8.81 2.06 9.05
CA TYR A 28 -8.96 2.63 10.40
C TYR A 28 -10.29 3.35 10.56
N ASN A 29 -10.61 4.27 9.63
CA ASN A 29 -11.86 5.01 9.67
C ASN A 29 -13.09 4.10 9.54
N ALA A 30 -13.03 3.08 8.69
CA ALA A 30 -14.12 2.10 8.57
C ALA A 30 -14.38 1.37 9.89
N LEU A 31 -13.32 0.95 10.60
CA LEU A 31 -13.44 0.30 11.91
C LEU A 31 -14.04 1.23 12.96
N VAL A 32 -13.61 2.49 12.98
CA VAL A 32 -14.17 3.52 13.89
C VAL A 32 -15.65 3.79 13.56
N ASN A 33 -15.99 3.96 12.27
CA ASN A 33 -17.35 4.22 11.82
C ASN A 33 -18.30 3.04 12.10
N LEU A 34 -17.79 1.81 12.14
CA LEU A 34 -18.53 0.63 12.57
C LEU A 34 -18.74 0.56 14.09
N GLY A 35 -18.27 1.56 14.84
CA GLY A 35 -18.45 1.70 16.28
C GLY A 35 -17.49 0.90 17.15
N HIS A 36 -16.37 0.39 16.57
CA HIS A 36 -15.33 -0.28 17.33
C HIS A 36 -14.48 0.71 18.13
N GLU A 37 -13.87 0.23 19.22
CA GLU A 37 -12.86 0.97 19.97
C GLU A 37 -11.48 0.64 19.37
N VAL A 38 -10.87 1.61 18.68
CA VAL A 38 -9.61 1.37 17.98
C VAL A 38 -8.46 2.12 18.65
N LYS A 39 -7.52 1.36 19.23
CA LYS A 39 -6.23 1.89 19.69
C LYS A 39 -5.26 1.88 18.53
N LEU A 40 -4.90 3.05 18.04
CA LEU A 40 -4.02 3.23 16.89
C LEU A 40 -2.55 3.33 17.30
N LEU A 41 -1.68 2.59 16.60
CA LEU A 41 -0.24 2.80 16.56
C LEU A 41 0.17 3.14 15.12
N GLU A 42 0.36 4.41 14.84
CA GLU A 42 0.85 4.94 13.57
C GLU A 42 2.30 5.42 13.64
N GLY A 43 2.88 5.79 12.50
CA GLY A 43 4.19 6.44 12.40
C GLY A 43 5.24 5.60 11.69
N GLN A 44 6.06 6.29 10.91
CA GLN A 44 7.07 5.69 10.05
C GLN A 44 8.21 5.05 10.85
N GLN A 45 8.68 3.89 10.40
CA GLN A 45 9.77 3.18 11.07
C GLN A 45 11.15 3.86 10.95
N ASN A 46 11.35 4.74 9.98
CA ASN A 46 12.57 5.54 9.81
C ASN A 46 12.70 6.64 10.86
N ARG A 47 11.58 7.14 11.40
CA ARG A 47 11.53 8.06 12.56
C ARG A 47 11.72 7.27 13.86
N ARG A 48 12.87 6.64 14.02
CA ARG A 48 13.13 5.62 15.06
C ARG A 48 12.84 6.06 16.49
N LYS A 49 13.17 7.31 16.84
CA LYS A 49 12.96 7.84 18.20
C LYS A 49 11.47 7.96 18.51
N GLU A 50 10.73 8.62 17.63
CA GLU A 50 9.27 8.81 17.75
C GLU A 50 8.55 7.45 17.77
N ARG A 51 8.89 6.56 16.83
CA ARG A 51 8.31 5.21 16.77
C ARG A 51 8.52 4.43 18.07
N ARG A 52 9.72 4.52 18.68
CA ARG A 52 10.01 3.85 19.95
C ARG A 52 9.14 4.37 21.10
N VAL A 53 8.90 5.69 21.16
CA VAL A 53 8.02 6.30 22.17
C VAL A 53 6.61 5.78 21.99
N LYS A 54 6.03 5.91 20.78
CA LYS A 54 4.68 5.44 20.48
C LYS A 54 4.50 3.94 20.77
N VAL A 55 5.48 3.10 20.38
CA VAL A 55 5.41 1.65 20.65
C VAL A 55 5.49 1.36 22.14
N LYS A 56 6.29 2.12 22.92
CA LYS A 56 6.35 1.97 24.37
C LYS A 56 5.01 2.31 25.03
N GLU A 57 4.39 3.42 24.63
CA GLU A 57 3.05 3.80 25.09
C GLU A 57 2.00 2.70 24.82
N ILE A 58 2.09 2.02 23.66
CA ILE A 58 1.22 0.88 23.39
C ILE A 58 1.54 -0.32 24.29
N ILE A 59 2.83 -0.60 24.54
CA ILE A 59 3.24 -1.67 25.43
C ILE A 59 2.71 -1.43 26.85
N ASP A 60 2.83 -0.19 27.36
CA ASP A 60 2.34 0.21 28.67
C ASP A 60 0.79 0.14 28.70
N TRP A 61 0.12 0.59 27.65
CA TRP A 61 -1.34 0.47 27.51
C TRP A 61 -1.83 -0.98 27.55
N LEU A 62 -1.08 -1.92 26.94
CA LEU A 62 -1.40 -3.35 26.93
C LEU A 62 -1.29 -4.01 28.33
N ASP A 63 -0.61 -3.41 29.28
CA ASP A 63 -0.52 -3.94 30.65
C ASP A 63 -1.86 -3.80 31.39
N GLU A 64 -2.67 -2.80 31.03
CA GLU A 64 -3.99 -2.55 31.62
C GLU A 64 -5.15 -2.92 30.67
N ASN A 65 -4.87 -3.11 29.40
CA ASN A 65 -5.87 -3.33 28.35
C ASN A 65 -5.58 -4.59 27.54
N ARG A 66 -6.59 -5.40 27.36
CA ARG A 66 -6.54 -6.54 26.44
C ARG A 66 -7.44 -6.23 25.24
N PRO A 67 -6.90 -6.03 24.04
CA PRO A 67 -7.70 -5.94 22.82
C PRO A 67 -8.32 -7.30 22.47
N ASP A 68 -9.46 -7.29 21.79
CA ASP A 68 -10.11 -8.49 21.26
C ASP A 68 -9.36 -9.03 20.04
N ILE A 69 -8.82 -8.11 19.21
CA ILE A 69 -8.01 -8.45 18.02
C ILE A 69 -6.91 -7.41 17.82
N CYS A 70 -5.85 -7.84 17.14
CA CYS A 70 -4.80 -6.94 16.62
C CYS A 70 -4.76 -7.03 15.09
N TYR A 71 -4.80 -5.90 14.41
CA TYR A 71 -4.61 -5.83 12.96
C TYR A 71 -3.34 -5.04 12.63
N VAL A 72 -2.55 -5.56 11.70
CA VAL A 72 -1.22 -5.03 11.39
C VAL A 72 -1.07 -4.82 9.89
N GLU A 73 -0.70 -3.60 9.50
CA GLU A 73 -0.24 -3.26 8.15
C GLU A 73 1.27 -2.96 8.20
N PRO A 74 2.13 -3.96 7.92
CA PRO A 74 3.57 -3.79 7.96
C PRO A 74 4.07 -2.85 6.86
N PRO A 75 5.30 -2.29 6.98
CA PRO A 75 5.90 -1.55 5.89
C PRO A 75 6.25 -2.49 4.73
N SER A 76 6.44 -1.95 3.52
CA SER A 76 6.95 -2.71 2.36
C SER A 76 8.37 -3.23 2.58
N GLY A 77 9.17 -2.53 3.39
CA GLY A 77 10.49 -3.00 3.85
C GLY A 77 10.40 -3.88 5.10
N PRO A 78 11.52 -4.49 5.51
CA PRO A 78 11.57 -5.28 6.73
C PRO A 78 11.43 -4.38 7.97
N PHE A 79 11.11 -4.96 9.12
CA PHE A 79 11.09 -4.24 10.39
C PHE A 79 12.50 -3.85 10.81
N PHE A 80 12.80 -2.55 10.80
CA PHE A 80 14.09 -2.02 11.24
C PHE A 80 14.19 -1.89 12.75
N ASN A 81 13.07 -1.75 13.46
CA ASN A 81 13.05 -1.55 14.90
C ASN A 81 12.66 -2.84 15.62
N GLN A 82 13.57 -3.35 16.47
CA GLN A 82 13.30 -4.55 17.27
C GLN A 82 12.13 -4.40 18.23
N ILE A 83 11.77 -3.15 18.60
CA ILE A 83 10.66 -2.90 19.52
C ILE A 83 9.31 -3.28 18.87
N ASP A 84 9.15 -3.09 17.54
CA ASP A 84 7.94 -3.50 16.83
C ASP A 84 7.76 -5.02 16.86
N ILE A 85 8.87 -5.77 16.70
CA ILE A 85 8.87 -7.25 16.83
C ILE A 85 8.51 -7.68 18.26
N ARG A 86 9.02 -6.95 19.27
CA ARG A 86 8.70 -7.23 20.68
C ARG A 86 7.23 -7.00 20.98
N LEU A 87 6.65 -5.94 20.38
CA LEU A 87 5.22 -5.64 20.50
C LEU A 87 4.38 -6.78 19.94
N LEU A 88 4.64 -7.23 18.70
CA LEU A 88 3.92 -8.38 18.12
C LEU A 88 4.01 -9.63 18.98
N LYS A 89 5.21 -9.92 19.52
CA LYS A 89 5.40 -11.06 20.42
C LYS A 89 4.69 -10.89 21.77
N LYS A 90 4.53 -9.65 22.27
CA LYS A 90 3.75 -9.37 23.49
C LYS A 90 2.28 -9.64 23.23
N VAL A 91 1.70 -9.08 22.16
CA VAL A 91 0.31 -9.28 21.77
C VAL A 91 0.00 -10.77 21.59
N HIS A 92 0.86 -11.49 20.87
CA HIS A 92 0.71 -12.95 20.68
C HIS A 92 0.72 -13.71 22.02
N ARG A 93 1.65 -13.38 22.96
CA ARG A 93 1.70 -14.01 24.29
C ARG A 93 0.49 -13.74 25.17
N MET A 94 -0.20 -12.62 24.93
CA MET A 94 -1.48 -12.30 25.57
C MET A 94 -2.64 -13.14 25.04
N GLY A 95 -2.42 -13.97 24.00
CA GLY A 95 -3.46 -14.74 23.34
C GLY A 95 -4.45 -13.88 22.55
N VAL A 96 -4.02 -12.69 22.11
CA VAL A 96 -4.82 -11.81 21.24
C VAL A 96 -4.63 -12.26 19.80
N PRO A 97 -5.69 -12.57 19.06
CA PRO A 97 -5.59 -12.93 17.64
C PRO A 97 -4.99 -11.80 16.81
N ILE A 98 -4.02 -12.13 15.93
CA ILE A 98 -3.32 -11.18 15.09
C ILE A 98 -3.62 -11.48 13.62
N GLY A 99 -4.25 -10.51 12.94
CA GLY A 99 -4.37 -10.44 11.48
C GLY A 99 -3.31 -9.50 10.91
N LEU A 100 -2.56 -9.93 9.91
CA LEU A 100 -1.52 -9.12 9.27
C LEU A 100 -1.76 -9.06 7.77
N PHE A 101 -1.75 -7.84 7.18
CA PHE A 101 -1.87 -7.66 5.75
C PHE A 101 -0.49 -7.56 5.09
N TYR A 102 -0.04 -8.64 4.46
CA TYR A 102 1.23 -8.70 3.74
C TYR A 102 1.03 -8.16 2.32
N ARG A 103 1.23 -6.84 2.16
CA ARG A 103 0.85 -6.08 0.99
C ARG A 103 1.66 -6.42 -0.25
N ASP A 104 2.98 -6.54 -0.10
CA ASP A 104 3.91 -6.75 -1.21
C ASP A 104 5.13 -7.55 -0.76
N PHE A 105 5.80 -8.15 -1.73
CA PHE A 105 7.02 -8.93 -1.52
C PHE A 105 8.07 -8.66 -2.58
N TYR A 106 8.31 -7.39 -2.89
CA TYR A 106 9.32 -6.90 -3.83
C TYR A 106 10.72 -7.45 -3.58
N TRP A 107 11.04 -7.80 -2.33
CA TRP A 107 12.30 -8.43 -1.96
C TRP A 107 12.55 -9.80 -2.64
N LYS A 108 11.51 -10.43 -3.19
CA LYS A 108 11.60 -11.63 -4.03
C LYS A 108 12.27 -11.32 -5.38
N TYR A 109 12.12 -10.09 -5.86
CA TYR A 109 12.59 -9.63 -7.16
C TYR A 109 13.61 -8.48 -7.01
N PRO A 110 14.76 -8.69 -6.31
CA PRO A 110 15.66 -7.60 -5.96
C PRO A 110 16.33 -6.94 -7.19
N LYS A 111 16.53 -7.68 -8.27
CA LYS A 111 17.10 -7.13 -9.51
C LYS A 111 16.20 -6.09 -10.16
N TRP A 112 14.89 -6.23 -10.00
CA TRP A 112 13.90 -5.30 -10.52
C TRP A 112 13.54 -4.21 -9.49
N ALA A 113 13.18 -4.60 -8.28
CA ALA A 113 12.68 -3.66 -7.28
C ALA A 113 13.78 -2.81 -6.62
N TRP A 114 15.03 -3.30 -6.64
CA TRP A 114 16.19 -2.68 -5.98
C TRP A 114 17.40 -2.59 -6.92
N SER A 115 17.18 -2.28 -8.21
CA SER A 115 18.21 -2.17 -9.25
C SER A 115 19.39 -1.29 -8.83
N ASP A 116 19.10 -0.18 -8.15
CA ASP A 116 20.10 0.80 -7.72
C ASP A 116 20.69 0.50 -6.33
N THR A 117 20.28 -0.61 -5.71
CA THR A 117 20.73 -0.97 -4.36
C THR A 117 21.92 -1.93 -4.44
N PRO A 118 23.06 -1.64 -3.77
CA PRO A 118 24.18 -2.55 -3.74
C PRO A 118 23.82 -3.94 -3.27
N TRP A 119 24.36 -4.98 -3.91
CA TRP A 119 24.03 -6.39 -3.66
C TRP A 119 24.12 -6.81 -2.17
N TRP A 120 25.10 -6.29 -1.44
CA TRP A 120 25.29 -6.60 -0.01
C TRP A 120 24.14 -6.02 0.84
N LYS A 121 23.62 -4.83 0.50
CA LYS A 121 22.43 -4.27 1.15
C LYS A 121 21.20 -5.12 0.85
N CYS A 122 21.02 -5.53 -0.41
CA CYS A 122 19.93 -6.43 -0.79
C CYS A 122 19.97 -7.73 0.04
N THR A 123 21.14 -8.33 0.23
CA THR A 123 21.31 -9.54 1.04
C THR A 123 20.88 -9.32 2.49
N ILE A 124 21.27 -8.20 3.09
CA ILE A 124 20.86 -7.85 4.47
C ILE A 124 19.33 -7.66 4.55
N LEU A 125 18.75 -6.89 3.61
CA LEU A 125 17.31 -6.66 3.59
C LEU A 125 16.52 -7.96 3.42
N ILE A 126 16.96 -8.86 2.53
CA ILE A 126 16.35 -10.18 2.34
C ILE A 126 16.43 -11.01 3.63
N ALA A 127 17.58 -11.01 4.30
CA ALA A 127 17.76 -11.73 5.57
C ALA A 127 16.79 -11.18 6.66
N MET A 128 16.60 -9.86 6.70
CA MET A 128 15.66 -9.22 7.61
C MET A 128 14.20 -9.59 7.28
N HIS A 129 13.80 -9.60 6.00
CA HIS A 129 12.48 -10.08 5.59
C HIS A 129 12.25 -11.53 6.00
N LYS A 130 13.23 -12.43 5.78
CA LYS A 130 13.15 -13.83 6.22
C LYS A 130 13.02 -13.96 7.74
N ARG A 131 13.67 -13.10 8.52
CA ARG A 131 13.49 -13.01 9.98
C ARG A 131 12.05 -12.65 10.32
N ASP A 132 11.51 -11.59 9.67
CA ASP A 132 10.18 -11.09 9.93
C ASP A 132 9.11 -12.12 9.59
N LEU A 133 9.25 -12.82 8.46
CA LEU A 133 8.38 -13.92 8.07
C LEU A 133 8.32 -15.05 9.13
N ARG A 134 9.46 -15.39 9.76
CA ARG A 134 9.47 -16.36 10.88
C ARG A 134 8.69 -15.83 12.08
N VAL A 135 8.75 -14.52 12.35
CA VAL A 135 7.97 -13.88 13.41
C VAL A 135 6.49 -13.91 13.07
N PHE A 136 6.12 -13.55 11.83
CA PHE A 136 4.74 -13.56 11.37
C PHE A 136 4.15 -14.97 11.41
N LYS A 137 4.88 -15.98 10.92
CA LYS A 137 4.48 -17.39 11.03
C LYS A 137 4.14 -17.78 12.47
N LYS A 138 4.95 -17.34 13.43
CA LYS A 138 4.77 -17.67 14.84
C LYS A 138 3.63 -16.91 15.50
N CYS A 139 3.51 -15.60 15.20
CA CYS A 139 2.68 -14.70 15.96
C CYS A 139 1.32 -14.41 15.32
N CYS A 140 1.20 -14.46 13.99
CA CYS A 140 -0.03 -14.13 13.30
C CYS A 140 -0.94 -15.36 13.16
N ASP A 141 -2.23 -15.14 13.35
CA ASP A 141 -3.25 -16.19 13.20
C ASP A 141 -3.78 -16.22 11.77
N VAL A 142 -3.84 -15.06 11.12
CA VAL A 142 -4.19 -14.93 9.70
C VAL A 142 -3.22 -13.96 9.03
N VAL A 143 -2.70 -14.33 7.85
CA VAL A 143 -1.97 -13.41 6.96
C VAL A 143 -2.79 -13.16 5.71
N TYR A 144 -3.13 -11.90 5.50
CA TYR A 144 -3.88 -11.46 4.34
C TYR A 144 -2.95 -11.04 3.22
N PHE A 145 -3.32 -11.36 1.99
CA PHE A 145 -2.66 -10.93 0.76
C PHE A 145 -3.62 -10.12 -0.11
N PRO A 146 -3.12 -9.29 -1.04
CA PRO A 146 -3.98 -8.48 -1.92
C PRO A 146 -4.90 -9.30 -2.82
N SER A 147 -4.47 -10.49 -3.24
CA SER A 147 -5.26 -11.37 -4.12
C SER A 147 -4.95 -12.85 -3.87
N PRO A 148 -5.79 -13.78 -4.38
CA PRO A 148 -5.52 -15.21 -4.35
C PRO A 148 -4.20 -15.58 -5.04
N GLU A 149 -3.87 -14.96 -6.17
CA GLU A 149 -2.66 -15.20 -6.94
C GLU A 149 -1.41 -14.86 -6.13
N CYS A 150 -1.48 -13.80 -5.31
CA CYS A 150 -0.40 -13.46 -4.38
C CYS A 150 -0.18 -14.56 -3.34
N ILE A 151 -1.23 -15.25 -2.90
CA ILE A 151 -1.12 -16.39 -1.97
C ILE A 151 -0.43 -17.56 -2.65
N GLU A 152 -0.83 -17.88 -3.88
CA GLU A 152 -0.27 -19.00 -4.66
C GLU A 152 1.21 -18.78 -5.00
N ASP A 153 1.59 -17.55 -5.36
CA ASP A 153 2.99 -17.19 -5.65
C ASP A 153 3.88 -17.11 -4.40
N PHE A 154 3.29 -16.98 -3.21
CA PHE A 154 4.03 -16.83 -1.97
C PHE A 154 4.35 -18.17 -1.31
N THR A 155 5.48 -18.79 -1.69
CA THR A 155 5.90 -20.14 -1.27
C THR A 155 6.98 -20.16 -0.17
N TYR A 156 7.32 -19.00 0.43
CA TYR A 156 8.47 -18.91 1.36
C TYR A 156 8.19 -19.43 2.77
N VAL A 157 6.95 -19.35 3.22
CA VAL A 157 6.55 -19.71 4.58
C VAL A 157 5.09 -20.18 4.57
N ASP A 158 4.84 -21.34 5.16
CA ASP A 158 3.48 -21.82 5.40
C ASP A 158 2.93 -21.12 6.64
N PHE A 159 2.03 -20.16 6.45
CA PHE A 159 1.32 -19.50 7.54
C PHE A 159 0.20 -20.38 8.09
N LYS A 160 -0.23 -20.14 9.33
CA LYS A 160 -1.34 -20.89 9.96
C LYS A 160 -2.63 -20.79 9.12
N LYS A 161 -2.91 -19.59 8.60
CA LYS A 161 -4.04 -19.30 7.72
C LYS A 161 -3.68 -18.13 6.81
N THR A 162 -4.06 -18.25 5.55
CA THR A 162 -3.98 -17.16 4.55
C THR A 162 -5.36 -16.84 4.03
N ALA A 163 -5.59 -15.60 3.63
CA ALA A 163 -6.81 -15.17 2.96
C ALA A 163 -6.53 -13.98 2.04
N ALA A 164 -7.29 -13.85 0.96
CA ALA A 164 -7.26 -12.65 0.14
C ALA A 164 -8.04 -11.51 0.83
N LEU A 165 -7.45 -10.31 0.81
CA LEU A 165 -8.09 -9.08 1.27
C LEU A 165 -7.83 -8.00 0.21
N PRO A 166 -8.59 -8.00 -0.88
CA PRO A 166 -8.40 -7.04 -1.97
C PRO A 166 -8.64 -5.61 -1.50
N PRO A 167 -8.08 -4.62 -2.21
CA PRO A 167 -8.40 -3.22 -1.93
C PRO A 167 -9.89 -2.97 -2.11
N GLY A 168 -10.48 -2.26 -1.16
CA GLY A 168 -11.86 -1.79 -1.23
C GLY A 168 -11.96 -0.53 -2.07
N CYS A 169 -13.11 -0.33 -2.70
CA CYS A 169 -13.46 0.92 -3.39
C CYS A 169 -14.85 1.39 -2.97
N ILE A 170 -15.12 2.66 -3.20
CA ILE A 170 -16.48 3.20 -3.15
C ILE A 170 -17.10 2.87 -4.51
N ILE A 171 -18.24 2.17 -4.48
CA ILE A 171 -18.97 1.87 -5.71
C ILE A 171 -19.56 3.18 -6.24
N PRO A 172 -19.17 3.66 -7.43
CA PRO A 172 -19.73 4.87 -7.99
C PRO A 172 -21.22 4.66 -8.30
N SER A 173 -22.03 5.69 -8.05
CA SER A 173 -23.46 5.69 -8.37
C SER A 173 -23.75 5.85 -9.87
N LYS A 174 -22.75 6.15 -10.68
CA LYS A 174 -22.85 6.44 -12.10
C LYS A 174 -22.71 5.17 -12.93
N ASN A 175 -23.63 4.94 -13.86
CA ASN A 175 -23.46 3.91 -14.88
C ASN A 175 -22.25 4.24 -15.77
N ILE A 176 -21.34 3.28 -15.90
CA ILE A 176 -20.18 3.40 -16.79
C ILE A 176 -20.68 3.29 -18.22
N ASP A 177 -20.50 4.35 -19.02
CA ASP A 177 -20.71 4.28 -20.47
C ASP A 177 -19.52 3.54 -21.11
N ILE A 178 -19.80 2.49 -21.89
CA ILE A 178 -18.80 1.57 -22.46
C ILE A 178 -18.01 2.23 -23.62
N GLY A 179 -18.19 3.49 -23.87
CA GLY A 179 -17.46 4.26 -24.88
C GLY A 179 -16.28 5.06 -24.33
N ALA A 180 -15.44 4.44 -23.46
CA ALA A 180 -14.34 5.13 -22.78
C ALA A 180 -13.48 5.96 -23.73
N LYS A 181 -13.57 7.29 -23.63
CA LYS A 181 -12.77 8.25 -24.39
C LYS A 181 -11.85 9.05 -23.50
N GLU A 182 -12.10 9.11 -22.22
CA GLU A 182 -11.32 9.85 -21.23
C GLU A 182 -10.84 8.92 -20.14
N ILE A 183 -9.54 8.70 -20.08
CA ILE A 183 -8.90 7.83 -19.11
C ILE A 183 -8.01 8.64 -18.19
N PHE A 184 -7.75 8.12 -16.99
CA PHE A 184 -6.77 8.70 -16.09
C PHE A 184 -5.77 7.66 -15.60
N TYR A 185 -4.57 8.15 -15.34
CA TYR A 185 -3.53 7.47 -14.60
C TYR A 185 -3.09 8.36 -13.43
N ALA A 186 -3.02 7.82 -12.23
CA ALA A 186 -2.55 8.54 -11.05
C ALA A 186 -1.46 7.73 -10.33
N GLY A 187 -0.20 8.18 -10.45
CA GLY A 187 0.91 7.42 -9.86
C GLY A 187 2.29 7.90 -10.25
N GLY A 188 3.29 7.07 -9.97
CA GLY A 188 4.66 7.21 -10.44
C GLY A 188 4.78 6.98 -11.95
N VAL A 189 5.87 7.45 -12.55
CA VAL A 189 6.09 7.31 -14.00
C VAL A 189 7.50 6.76 -14.31
N ARG A 190 8.00 5.90 -13.42
CA ARG A 190 9.27 5.19 -13.62
C ARG A 190 9.07 4.02 -14.59
N ASP A 191 10.16 3.47 -15.09
CA ASP A 191 10.12 2.30 -16.01
C ASP A 191 9.24 1.16 -15.49
N ALA A 192 9.25 0.92 -14.18
CA ALA A 192 8.45 -0.12 -13.54
C ALA A 192 6.93 0.15 -13.53
N ASP A 193 6.53 1.41 -13.73
CA ASP A 193 5.14 1.82 -13.69
C ASP A 193 4.45 1.70 -15.06
N GLY A 194 5.22 1.42 -16.14
CA GLY A 194 4.70 1.13 -17.50
C GLY A 194 4.08 2.32 -18.23
N VAL A 195 4.30 3.56 -17.75
CA VAL A 195 3.68 4.76 -18.34
C VAL A 195 4.18 5.05 -19.75
N ASP A 196 5.46 4.81 -20.04
CA ASP A 196 5.98 4.94 -21.41
C ASP A 196 5.27 4.01 -22.40
N ASP A 197 5.01 2.76 -22.02
CA ASP A 197 4.27 1.82 -22.84
C ASP A 197 2.81 2.26 -23.02
N LEU A 198 2.18 2.81 -21.97
CA LEU A 198 0.84 3.39 -22.03
C LEU A 198 0.80 4.56 -23.03
N LEU A 199 1.77 5.47 -22.99
CA LEU A 199 1.83 6.61 -23.91
C LEU A 199 1.97 6.16 -25.37
N VAL A 200 2.85 5.20 -25.63
CA VAL A 200 3.03 4.61 -26.97
C VAL A 200 1.75 3.91 -27.45
N ALA A 201 1.09 3.16 -26.58
CA ALA A 201 -0.16 2.48 -26.90
C ALA A 201 -1.27 3.47 -27.26
N LEU A 202 -1.41 4.56 -26.49
CA LEU A 202 -2.40 5.62 -26.75
C LEU A 202 -2.11 6.40 -28.03
N ASP A 203 -0.84 6.71 -28.33
CA ASP A 203 -0.47 7.33 -29.59
C ASP A 203 -0.87 6.46 -30.77
N ASN A 204 -0.61 5.16 -30.70
CA ASN A 204 -1.02 4.19 -31.72
C ASN A 204 -2.54 4.10 -31.92
N VAL A 205 -3.29 4.14 -30.81
CA VAL A 205 -4.76 4.12 -30.81
C VAL A 205 -5.32 5.40 -31.42
N ASN A 206 -4.77 6.54 -31.04
CA ASN A 206 -5.21 7.86 -31.54
C ASN A 206 -4.85 8.08 -33.01
N ARG A 207 -3.72 7.59 -33.50
CA ARG A 207 -3.40 7.55 -34.93
C ARG A 207 -4.40 6.75 -35.77
N LYS A 208 -5.12 5.80 -35.14
CA LYS A 208 -6.21 5.04 -35.79
C LYS A 208 -7.57 5.75 -35.69
N GLY A 209 -7.62 6.98 -35.13
CA GLY A 209 -8.80 7.83 -35.09
C GLY A 209 -9.74 7.58 -33.91
N LEU A 210 -9.30 6.88 -32.84
CA LEU A 210 -10.15 6.58 -31.67
C LEU A 210 -10.33 7.77 -30.71
N ASN A 211 -9.47 8.78 -30.76
CA ASN A 211 -9.56 10.03 -29.99
C ASN A 211 -9.67 9.83 -28.47
N VAL A 212 -8.85 8.96 -27.89
CA VAL A 212 -8.80 8.70 -26.46
C VAL A 212 -7.93 9.75 -25.79
N LYS A 213 -8.41 10.37 -24.72
CA LYS A 213 -7.67 11.35 -23.91
C LYS A 213 -7.10 10.72 -22.66
N LEU A 214 -5.92 11.19 -22.23
CA LEU A 214 -5.27 10.79 -20.99
C LEU A 214 -5.12 11.96 -20.02
N ASN A 215 -5.64 11.83 -18.82
CA ASN A 215 -5.29 12.66 -17.68
C ASN A 215 -4.17 11.96 -16.90
N LEU A 216 -2.94 12.42 -17.08
CA LEU A 216 -1.75 11.89 -16.39
C LEU A 216 -1.53 12.70 -15.10
N ILE A 217 -1.83 12.09 -13.97
CA ILE A 217 -1.69 12.72 -12.65
C ILE A 217 -0.43 12.19 -11.99
N THR A 218 0.60 13.04 -11.95
CA THR A 218 1.91 12.70 -11.38
C THR A 218 2.62 13.97 -10.93
N LYS A 219 3.65 13.82 -10.08
CA LYS A 219 4.49 14.94 -9.68
C LYS A 219 5.33 15.41 -10.86
N LYS A 220 5.46 16.72 -11.07
CA LYS A 220 6.31 17.28 -12.13
C LYS A 220 7.76 16.78 -12.05
N THR A 221 8.25 16.55 -10.85
CA THR A 221 9.60 15.99 -10.61
C THR A 221 9.78 14.57 -11.12
N GLU A 222 8.71 13.79 -11.26
CA GLU A 222 8.76 12.42 -11.77
C GLU A 222 8.84 12.38 -13.31
N LEU A 223 8.40 13.44 -14.02
CA LEU A 223 8.40 13.49 -15.48
C LEU A 223 9.78 13.31 -16.12
N VAL A 224 10.86 13.52 -15.36
CA VAL A 224 12.23 13.24 -15.81
C VAL A 224 12.46 11.78 -16.20
N HIS A 225 11.68 10.86 -15.63
CA HIS A 225 11.77 9.41 -15.89
C HIS A 225 11.07 8.97 -17.18
N ILE A 226 10.20 9.81 -17.78
CA ILE A 226 9.54 9.51 -19.05
C ILE A 226 10.56 9.62 -20.19
N LYS A 227 10.64 8.57 -21.02
CA LYS A 227 11.55 8.48 -22.18
C LYS A 227 10.95 9.14 -23.40
N ASN A 228 9.66 8.92 -23.69
CA ASN A 228 8.95 9.44 -24.84
C ASN A 228 8.35 10.83 -24.55
N LYS A 229 9.21 11.80 -24.22
CA LYS A 229 8.78 13.15 -23.77
C LYS A 229 7.97 13.91 -24.82
N GLU A 230 8.20 13.64 -26.10
CA GLU A 230 7.46 14.23 -27.22
C GLU A 230 5.97 13.85 -27.21
N LEU A 231 5.60 12.74 -26.57
CA LEU A 231 4.21 12.34 -26.44
C LEU A 231 3.47 13.17 -25.37
N LEU A 232 4.18 13.79 -24.42
CA LEU A 232 3.58 14.66 -23.41
C LEU A 232 3.06 15.98 -23.99
N GLU A 233 3.49 16.36 -25.20
CA GLU A 233 3.07 17.58 -25.89
C GLU A 233 1.87 17.37 -26.82
N LYS A 234 1.33 16.14 -26.88
CA LYS A 234 0.17 15.80 -27.69
C LYS A 234 -1.12 16.39 -27.12
N ASP A 235 -2.06 16.72 -27.97
CA ASP A 235 -3.36 17.32 -27.63
C ASP A 235 -4.31 16.38 -26.87
N TRP A 236 -4.05 15.07 -26.93
CA TRP A 236 -4.83 14.05 -26.21
C TRP A 236 -4.33 13.77 -24.79
N ILE A 237 -3.20 14.37 -24.34
CA ILE A 237 -2.68 14.19 -22.99
C ILE A 237 -2.76 15.48 -22.18
N LYS A 238 -3.15 15.36 -20.92
CA LYS A 238 -3.11 16.45 -19.95
C LYS A 238 -2.35 15.99 -18.73
N VAL A 239 -1.21 16.63 -18.45
CA VAL A 239 -0.39 16.37 -17.26
C VAL A 239 -0.84 17.26 -16.13
N MET A 240 -1.09 16.70 -14.96
CA MET A 240 -1.57 17.41 -13.76
C MET A 240 -0.88 16.91 -12.51
N GLU A 241 -0.85 17.76 -11.47
CA GLU A 241 -0.54 17.35 -10.10
C GLU A 241 -1.83 17.46 -9.28
N ALA A 242 -2.21 16.38 -8.62
CA ALA A 242 -3.33 16.34 -7.70
C ALA A 242 -3.12 15.21 -6.67
N SER A 243 -3.70 15.36 -5.49
CA SER A 243 -3.62 14.36 -4.41
C SER A 243 -4.84 14.40 -3.50
N GLY A 244 -5.14 13.29 -2.84
CA GLY A 244 -6.25 13.21 -1.89
C GLY A 244 -7.59 13.55 -2.52
N GLU A 245 -8.31 14.49 -1.93
CA GLU A 245 -9.65 14.90 -2.37
C GLU A 245 -9.67 15.62 -3.73
N GLU A 246 -8.53 16.21 -4.16
CA GLU A 246 -8.41 16.84 -5.47
C GLU A 246 -8.56 15.86 -6.64
N LEU A 247 -8.38 14.56 -6.37
CA LEU A 247 -8.53 13.51 -7.38
C LEU A 247 -10.00 13.20 -7.69
N GLU A 248 -10.91 13.38 -6.74
CA GLU A 248 -12.32 13.01 -6.92
C GLU A 248 -12.98 13.70 -8.13
N PRO A 249 -12.85 15.03 -8.33
CA PRO A 249 -13.44 15.70 -9.49
C PRO A 249 -12.83 15.25 -10.83
N ILE A 250 -11.61 14.69 -10.81
CA ILE A 250 -10.95 14.15 -11.99
C ILE A 250 -11.50 12.78 -12.31
N TYR A 251 -11.63 11.91 -11.28
CA TYR A 251 -12.21 10.57 -11.42
C TYR A 251 -13.65 10.60 -11.94
N GLU A 252 -14.46 11.57 -11.48
CA GLU A 252 -15.85 11.72 -11.92
C GLU A 252 -15.99 12.07 -13.41
N LYS A 253 -14.97 12.68 -14.01
CA LYS A 253 -14.97 13.06 -15.43
C LYS A 253 -14.39 11.99 -16.34
N CYS A 254 -13.63 11.05 -15.81
CA CYS A 254 -12.98 10.00 -16.58
C CYS A 254 -13.86 8.76 -16.65
N ASP A 255 -13.73 8.03 -17.76
CA ASP A 255 -14.50 6.82 -18.02
C ASP A 255 -13.77 5.59 -17.49
N LEU A 256 -12.43 5.64 -17.42
CA LEU A 256 -11.58 4.51 -17.04
C LEU A 256 -10.34 4.99 -16.25
N GLY A 257 -9.98 4.27 -15.21
CA GLY A 257 -8.69 4.38 -14.50
C GLY A 257 -7.73 3.25 -14.87
N ILE A 258 -6.47 3.58 -14.98
CA ILE A 258 -5.38 2.63 -15.27
C ILE A 258 -4.35 2.67 -14.13
#